data_faee585d72930a8620d331e2dc51e5a5
#
_entry.id   faee585d72930a8620d331e2dc51e5a5
#
_cell.length_a   1.000
_cell.length_b   1.000
_cell.length_c   1.000
_cell.angle_alpha   90.00
_cell.angle_beta   90.00
_cell.angle_gamma   90.00
#
_symmetry.space_group_name_H-M   'P 1'
#
loop_
_entity.id
_entity.type
_entity.pdbx_description
1 polymer ?
#
loop_
_entity_poly.entity_id
_entity_poly.type
_entity_poly.pdbx_seq_one_letter_code
_entity_poly.pdbx_strand_id
1 'polypeptide(L)'
;MAGGFTEYGMEYLQEKLQPFGLTAVNSGGTGASSDKPLEPGSSVGVALMQGDMTLGALGTVTWTDDSGKILAFGHPFMQRGSSNFFMNKVWVLGVVPNLQSSYKVGNLGEAIGSITQDRASGIGGVVGKQPASIPMFVTVNDSSRGQANSMRMRLIDDEQLVPSMVDCGSSQYCEQDCGPQRRRYGKAAFYHY
;
A
#
# COMPACT_ATOMS: atom_id res chain seq x y z
N MET A 1 3.59 -1.90 -5.87
CA MET A 1 3.31 -0.49 -6.19
C MET A 1 3.44 0.32 -4.92
N ALA A 2 4.19 1.40 -4.96
CA ALA A 2 4.38 2.32 -3.85
C ALA A 2 4.08 3.74 -4.36
N GLY A 3 3.19 4.47 -3.70
CA GLY A 3 2.79 5.83 -4.04
C GLY A 3 3.05 6.79 -2.89
N GLY A 4 3.39 8.05 -3.19
CA GLY A 4 3.70 9.06 -2.18
C GLY A 4 5.13 9.02 -1.64
N PHE A 5 6.00 8.17 -2.19
CA PHE A 5 7.40 8.05 -1.78
C PHE A 5 8.32 8.91 -2.65
N THR A 6 9.34 9.54 -2.03
CA THR A 6 10.48 10.14 -2.73
C THR A 6 11.42 9.05 -3.24
N GLU A 7 12.42 9.43 -4.04
CA GLU A 7 13.47 8.52 -4.51
C GLU A 7 14.19 7.84 -3.32
N TYR A 8 14.59 8.60 -2.34
CA TYR A 8 15.19 8.09 -1.10
C TYR A 8 14.25 7.16 -0.34
N GLY A 9 12.98 7.57 -0.19
CA GLY A 9 11.97 6.73 0.48
C GLY A 9 11.75 5.42 -0.24
N MET A 10 11.85 5.39 -1.57
CA MET A 10 11.77 4.16 -2.36
C MET A 10 12.96 3.24 -2.14
N GLU A 11 14.19 3.77 -2.07
CA GLU A 11 15.38 2.99 -1.76
C GLU A 11 15.28 2.37 -0.35
N TYR A 12 14.90 3.18 0.62
CA TYR A 12 14.70 2.73 2.00
C TYR A 12 13.59 1.66 2.11
N LEU A 13 12.46 1.89 1.44
CA LEU A 13 11.37 0.93 1.37
C LEU A 13 11.82 -0.39 0.74
N GLN A 14 12.61 -0.35 -0.33
CA GLN A 14 13.13 -1.54 -1.00
C GLN A 14 14.00 -2.38 -0.05
N GLU A 15 14.87 -1.73 0.74
CA GLU A 15 15.68 -2.41 1.76
C GLU A 15 14.79 -3.14 2.79
N LYS A 16 13.75 -2.47 3.28
CA LYS A 16 12.82 -3.04 4.26
C LYS A 16 11.92 -4.14 3.71
N LEU A 17 11.61 -4.13 2.43
CA LEU A 17 10.77 -5.14 1.77
C LEU A 17 11.56 -6.37 1.26
N GLN A 18 12.88 -6.25 1.10
CA GLN A 18 13.73 -7.32 0.63
C GLN A 18 13.59 -8.64 1.42
N PRO A 19 13.54 -8.64 2.78
CA PRO A 19 13.37 -9.86 3.57
C PRO A 19 12.05 -10.60 3.29
N PHE A 20 11.04 -9.90 2.75
CA PHE A 20 9.73 -10.45 2.39
C PHE A 20 9.65 -10.88 0.92
N GLY A 21 10.75 -10.78 0.15
CA GLY A 21 10.80 -11.10 -1.27
C GLY A 21 10.01 -10.11 -2.16
N LEU A 22 9.74 -8.91 -1.66
CA LEU A 22 8.96 -7.89 -2.36
C LEU A 22 9.87 -6.86 -3.03
N THR A 23 9.49 -6.45 -4.24
CA THR A 23 10.14 -5.36 -4.98
C THR A 23 9.18 -4.18 -5.09
N ALA A 24 9.63 -3.01 -4.63
CA ALA A 24 8.86 -1.78 -4.74
C ALA A 24 9.02 -1.14 -6.13
N VAL A 25 7.89 -0.73 -6.71
CA VAL A 25 7.85 0.05 -7.96
C VAL A 25 7.03 1.30 -7.70
N ASN A 26 7.58 2.46 -8.03
CA ASN A 26 6.88 3.73 -7.87
C ASN A 26 5.65 3.78 -8.79
N SER A 27 4.49 4.10 -8.21
CA SER A 27 3.22 4.17 -8.94
C SER A 27 2.86 5.57 -9.43
N GLY A 28 3.66 6.57 -9.10
CA GLY A 28 3.50 7.92 -9.66
C GLY A 28 2.33 8.75 -9.10
N GLY A 29 1.65 8.32 -8.05
CA GLY A 29 0.65 9.16 -7.39
C GLY A 29 -0.65 8.46 -6.97
N THR A 30 -1.55 9.23 -6.38
CA THR A 30 -2.94 8.86 -6.11
C THR A 30 -3.79 9.22 -7.33
N GLY A 31 -4.22 8.23 -8.07
CA GLY A 31 -5.03 8.41 -9.28
C GLY A 31 -6.53 8.24 -9.04
N ALA A 32 -7.33 8.68 -10.02
CA ALA A 32 -8.75 8.39 -10.06
C ALA A 32 -8.99 6.87 -10.01
N SER A 33 -10.00 6.43 -9.29
CA SER A 33 -10.42 5.04 -9.28
C SER A 33 -11.57 4.84 -10.27
N SER A 34 -11.69 3.61 -10.80
CA SER A 34 -12.86 3.24 -11.60
C SER A 34 -14.07 3.10 -10.67
N ASP A 35 -15.21 3.69 -11.03
CA ASP A 35 -16.48 3.52 -10.31
C ASP A 35 -17.24 2.25 -10.70
N LYS A 36 -16.71 1.49 -11.65
CA LYS A 36 -17.33 0.24 -12.07
C LYS A 36 -17.25 -0.83 -10.96
N PRO A 37 -18.27 -1.67 -10.84
CA PRO A 37 -18.21 -2.83 -9.94
C PRO A 37 -17.11 -3.78 -10.39
N LEU A 38 -16.59 -4.56 -9.42
CA LEU A 38 -15.62 -5.61 -9.73
C LEU A 38 -16.31 -6.77 -10.43
N GLU A 39 -15.76 -7.17 -11.55
CA GLU A 39 -16.18 -8.34 -12.33
C GLU A 39 -14.95 -9.14 -12.78
N PRO A 40 -15.09 -10.40 -13.19
CA PRO A 40 -13.99 -11.16 -13.75
C PRO A 40 -13.29 -10.39 -14.89
N GLY A 41 -11.95 -10.25 -14.79
CA GLY A 41 -11.16 -9.41 -15.69
C GLY A 41 -10.88 -7.99 -15.18
N SER A 42 -11.63 -7.48 -14.20
CA SER A 42 -11.35 -6.18 -13.56
C SER A 42 -10.00 -6.19 -12.86
N SER A 43 -9.35 -5.02 -12.78
CA SER A 43 -8.16 -4.86 -11.94
C SER A 43 -8.57 -4.59 -10.50
N VAL A 44 -7.88 -5.25 -9.57
CA VAL A 44 -8.06 -5.09 -8.13
C VAL A 44 -6.71 -4.93 -7.45
N GLY A 45 -6.66 -4.14 -6.39
CA GLY A 45 -5.48 -3.92 -5.58
C GLY A 45 -5.55 -4.62 -4.23
N VAL A 46 -4.39 -5.04 -3.75
CA VAL A 46 -4.16 -5.43 -2.36
C VAL A 46 -3.22 -4.41 -1.76
N ALA A 47 -3.62 -3.73 -0.68
CA ALA A 47 -2.74 -2.77 -0.04
C ALA A 47 -2.41 -3.16 1.40
N LEU A 48 -1.17 -2.87 1.77
CA LEU A 48 -0.62 -3.00 3.13
C LEU A 48 -0.69 -1.66 3.86
N MET A 49 -0.60 -0.56 3.10
CA MET A 49 -0.67 0.81 3.58
C MET A 49 -1.50 1.64 2.61
N GLN A 50 -2.30 2.56 3.14
CA GLN A 50 -3.09 3.50 2.35
C GLN A 50 -3.26 4.84 3.07
N GLY A 51 -3.54 5.90 2.30
CA GLY A 51 -3.62 7.29 2.75
C GLY A 51 -2.70 8.17 1.93
N ASP A 52 -1.99 9.08 2.57
CA ASP A 52 -1.04 9.97 1.91
C ASP A 52 0.13 9.18 1.28
N MET A 53 0.43 8.01 1.82
CA MET A 53 1.29 7.03 1.19
C MET A 53 0.53 5.73 0.96
N THR A 54 0.85 5.04 -0.13
CA THR A 54 0.24 3.76 -0.49
C THR A 54 1.30 2.70 -0.76
N LEU A 55 1.06 1.47 -0.30
CA LEU A 55 1.92 0.32 -0.57
C LEU A 55 1.05 -0.90 -0.82
N GLY A 56 1.22 -1.55 -1.97
CA GLY A 56 0.44 -2.74 -2.30
C GLY A 56 0.78 -3.32 -3.66
N ALA A 57 -0.04 -4.23 -4.13
CA ALA A 57 0.09 -4.91 -5.43
C ALA A 57 -1.20 -4.80 -6.24
N LEU A 58 -1.06 -4.94 -7.54
CA LEU A 58 -2.15 -4.93 -8.51
C LEU A 58 -2.30 -6.31 -9.14
N GLY A 59 -3.53 -6.76 -9.29
CA GLY A 59 -3.84 -8.00 -9.98
C GLY A 59 -5.15 -7.95 -10.72
N THR A 60 -5.68 -9.12 -11.05
CA THR A 60 -6.90 -9.28 -11.83
C THR A 60 -7.89 -10.13 -11.05
N VAL A 61 -9.14 -9.71 -11.04
CA VAL A 61 -10.26 -10.49 -10.50
C VAL A 61 -10.50 -11.70 -11.41
N THR A 62 -10.57 -12.87 -10.81
CA THR A 62 -10.84 -14.12 -11.51
C THR A 62 -12.31 -14.49 -11.43
N TRP A 63 -12.94 -14.23 -10.27
CA TRP A 63 -14.32 -14.64 -10.00
C TRP A 63 -14.95 -13.71 -8.96
N THR A 64 -16.25 -13.51 -9.06
CA THR A 64 -17.07 -12.76 -8.11
C THR A 64 -18.40 -13.47 -7.87
N ASP A 65 -19.03 -13.23 -6.72
CA ASP A 65 -20.40 -13.64 -6.46
C ASP A 65 -21.30 -12.47 -6.03
N ASP A 66 -22.61 -12.72 -5.99
CA ASP A 66 -23.62 -11.73 -5.61
C ASP A 66 -23.51 -11.28 -4.14
N SER A 67 -22.79 -12.03 -3.29
CA SER A 67 -22.53 -11.67 -1.90
C SER A 67 -21.30 -10.76 -1.73
N GLY A 68 -20.67 -10.36 -2.82
CA GLY A 68 -19.46 -9.52 -2.85
C GLY A 68 -18.16 -10.27 -2.55
N LYS A 69 -18.16 -11.60 -2.56
CA LYS A 69 -16.91 -12.36 -2.48
C LYS A 69 -16.18 -12.32 -3.81
N ILE A 70 -14.86 -12.23 -3.74
CA ILE A 70 -13.99 -12.27 -4.92
C ILE A 70 -12.86 -13.28 -4.76
N LEU A 71 -12.42 -13.82 -5.89
CA LEU A 71 -11.12 -14.46 -6.06
C LEU A 71 -10.32 -13.68 -7.08
N ALA A 72 -9.02 -13.53 -6.83
CA ALA A 72 -8.16 -12.72 -7.70
C ALA A 72 -6.71 -13.20 -7.69
N PHE A 73 -5.90 -12.58 -8.54
CA PHE A 73 -4.46 -12.77 -8.75
C PHE A 73 -4.09 -14.06 -9.50
N GLY A 74 -4.65 -15.23 -9.12
CA GLY A 74 -4.23 -16.53 -9.66
C GLY A 74 -2.87 -17.03 -9.11
N HIS A 75 -2.31 -16.33 -8.13
CA HIS A 75 -1.09 -16.65 -7.40
C HIS A 75 -1.13 -16.00 -6.01
N PRO A 76 -0.30 -16.40 -5.06
CA PRO A 76 -0.25 -15.75 -3.75
C PRO A 76 0.28 -14.32 -3.87
N PHE A 77 -0.11 -13.46 -2.93
CA PHE A 77 0.52 -12.16 -2.74
C PHE A 77 1.77 -12.30 -1.84
N MET A 78 1.59 -12.78 -0.61
CA MET A 78 2.64 -13.04 0.36
C MET A 78 2.54 -14.43 1.00
N GLN A 79 1.56 -15.22 0.58
CA GLN A 79 1.27 -16.57 1.09
C GLN A 79 0.99 -16.61 2.61
N ARG A 80 0.29 -15.59 3.12
CA ARG A 80 0.00 -15.46 4.56
C ARG A 80 -1.10 -16.41 5.08
N GLY A 81 -1.83 -17.07 4.18
CA GLY A 81 -2.96 -17.90 4.56
C GLY A 81 -4.18 -17.05 4.91
N SER A 82 -4.63 -17.08 6.16
CA SER A 82 -5.60 -16.09 6.65
C SER A 82 -4.94 -14.73 6.70
N SER A 83 -5.60 -13.71 6.16
CA SER A 83 -5.04 -12.37 5.99
C SER A 83 -6.09 -11.30 6.31
N ASN A 84 -5.63 -10.06 6.43
CA ASN A 84 -6.50 -8.91 6.71
C ASN A 84 -5.95 -7.70 5.97
N PHE A 85 -5.84 -7.78 4.63
CA PHE A 85 -5.30 -6.71 3.80
C PHE A 85 -6.43 -5.83 3.25
N PHE A 86 -6.11 -4.59 2.88
CA PHE A 86 -7.05 -3.73 2.17
C PHE A 86 -7.29 -4.26 0.76
N MET A 87 -8.54 -4.27 0.33
CA MET A 87 -8.93 -4.44 -1.07
C MET A 87 -9.21 -3.08 -1.67
N ASN A 88 -8.50 -2.71 -2.73
CA ASN A 88 -8.57 -1.38 -3.31
C ASN A 88 -9.09 -1.41 -4.75
N LYS A 89 -9.80 -0.35 -5.12
CA LYS A 89 -9.98 0.02 -6.53
C LYS A 89 -8.60 0.31 -7.14
N VAL A 90 -8.49 0.10 -8.44
CA VAL A 90 -7.23 0.31 -9.17
C VAL A 90 -7.48 1.13 -10.42
N TRP A 91 -6.58 2.07 -10.68
CA TRP A 91 -6.45 2.73 -11.97
C TRP A 91 -5.18 2.24 -12.65
N VAL A 92 -5.31 1.44 -13.70
CA VAL A 92 -4.17 0.92 -14.48
C VAL A 92 -3.69 2.00 -15.43
N LEU A 93 -2.42 2.36 -15.33
CA LEU A 93 -1.73 3.31 -16.20
C LEU A 93 -1.12 2.64 -17.42
N GLY A 94 -0.71 1.38 -17.27
CA GLY A 94 -0.10 0.61 -18.34
C GLY A 94 0.29 -0.79 -17.91
N VAL A 95 0.85 -1.53 -18.86
CA VAL A 95 1.43 -2.86 -18.63
C VAL A 95 2.88 -2.81 -19.08
N VAL A 96 3.78 -3.25 -18.22
CA VAL A 96 5.20 -3.43 -18.57
C VAL A 96 5.37 -4.85 -19.11
N PRO A 97 5.63 -5.00 -20.40
CA PRO A 97 5.86 -6.31 -20.98
C PRO A 97 7.20 -6.88 -20.54
N ASN A 98 7.20 -8.15 -20.16
CA ASN A 98 8.42 -8.89 -19.82
C ASN A 98 8.21 -10.35 -20.19
N LEU A 99 9.24 -10.99 -20.74
CA LEU A 99 9.16 -12.38 -21.20
C LEU A 99 8.94 -13.38 -20.05
N GLN A 100 9.37 -13.03 -18.83
CA GLN A 100 9.24 -13.92 -17.67
C GLN A 100 8.01 -13.57 -16.83
N SER A 101 7.74 -12.27 -16.59
CA SER A 101 6.65 -11.82 -15.75
C SER A 101 6.25 -10.40 -16.10
N SER A 102 5.25 -10.26 -16.98
CA SER A 102 4.63 -8.97 -17.25
C SER A 102 3.85 -8.49 -16.03
N TYR A 103 3.87 -7.18 -15.76
CA TYR A 103 3.14 -6.61 -14.64
C TYR A 103 2.41 -5.32 -15.01
N LYS A 104 1.32 -5.05 -14.28
CA LYS A 104 0.56 -3.81 -14.42
C LYS A 104 1.19 -2.72 -13.56
N VAL A 105 1.27 -1.51 -14.12
CA VAL A 105 1.59 -0.28 -13.39
C VAL A 105 0.30 0.51 -13.23
N GLY A 106 0.05 1.00 -12.04
CA GLY A 106 -1.16 1.77 -11.77
C GLY A 106 -1.23 2.26 -10.34
N ASN A 107 -2.25 3.03 -10.05
CA ASN A 107 -2.49 3.63 -8.76
C ASN A 107 -3.50 2.80 -7.96
N LEU A 108 -3.20 2.63 -6.68
CA LEU A 108 -4.14 2.12 -5.69
C LEU A 108 -5.08 3.26 -5.31
N GLY A 109 -6.36 3.06 -5.55
CA GLY A 109 -7.40 3.99 -5.19
C GLY A 109 -8.00 3.67 -3.80
N GLU A 110 -9.28 4.01 -3.64
CA GLU A 110 -10.03 3.82 -2.42
C GLU A 110 -10.11 2.33 -2.02
N ALA A 111 -10.09 2.08 -0.70
CA ALA A 111 -10.36 0.74 -0.16
C ALA A 111 -11.86 0.43 -0.24
N ILE A 112 -12.18 -0.66 -0.90
CA ILE A 112 -13.56 -1.12 -1.15
C ILE A 112 -13.92 -2.38 -0.37
N GLY A 113 -12.97 -2.99 0.32
CA GLY A 113 -13.19 -4.22 1.05
C GLY A 113 -11.92 -4.75 1.71
N SER A 114 -11.93 -6.02 2.05
CA SER A 114 -10.81 -6.73 2.66
C SER A 114 -10.45 -8.00 1.90
N ILE A 115 -9.15 -8.29 1.83
CA ILE A 115 -8.60 -9.58 1.41
C ILE A 115 -8.39 -10.40 2.66
N THR A 116 -9.14 -11.49 2.77
CA THR A 116 -9.19 -12.35 3.96
C THR A 116 -8.43 -13.65 3.82
N GLN A 117 -8.04 -13.99 2.58
CA GLN A 117 -7.29 -15.19 2.26
C GLN A 117 -6.18 -14.86 1.26
N ASP A 118 -4.98 -15.38 1.54
CA ASP A 118 -3.81 -15.28 0.66
C ASP A 118 -3.18 -16.69 0.56
N ARG A 119 -3.61 -17.44 -0.43
CA ARG A 119 -3.29 -18.86 -0.62
C ARG A 119 -2.41 -19.06 -1.85
N ALA A 120 -1.81 -20.26 -1.97
CA ALA A 120 -0.95 -20.60 -3.10
C ALA A 120 -1.62 -20.42 -4.48
N SER A 121 -2.93 -20.63 -4.58
CA SER A 121 -3.71 -20.51 -5.82
C SER A 121 -4.27 -19.11 -6.09
N GLY A 122 -4.12 -18.17 -5.16
CA GLY A 122 -4.66 -16.82 -5.31
C GLY A 122 -5.09 -16.20 -4.00
N ILE A 123 -5.68 -15.02 -4.12
CA ILE A 123 -6.24 -14.28 -2.99
C ILE A 123 -7.75 -14.30 -3.02
N GLY A 124 -8.38 -14.26 -1.85
CA GLY A 124 -9.83 -14.17 -1.71
C GLY A 124 -10.21 -13.07 -0.74
N GLY A 125 -11.33 -12.39 -1.03
CA GLY A 125 -11.76 -11.27 -0.21
C GLY A 125 -13.26 -11.00 -0.31
N VAL A 126 -13.69 -9.96 0.40
CA VAL A 126 -15.10 -9.52 0.45
C VAL A 126 -15.17 -8.01 0.26
N VAL A 127 -15.96 -7.59 -0.70
CA VAL A 127 -16.29 -6.16 -0.95
C VAL A 127 -17.20 -5.65 0.18
N GLY A 128 -17.05 -4.39 0.55
CA GLY A 128 -17.88 -3.73 1.58
C GLY A 128 -17.39 -3.91 3.01
N LYS A 129 -16.57 -4.92 3.31
CA LYS A 129 -16.03 -5.16 4.66
C LYS A 129 -14.61 -4.60 4.76
N GLN A 130 -14.44 -3.54 5.53
CA GLN A 130 -13.11 -2.97 5.76
C GLN A 130 -12.27 -3.86 6.68
N PRO A 131 -10.95 -4.01 6.44
CA PRO A 131 -10.06 -4.71 7.35
C PRO A 131 -9.85 -3.93 8.64
N ALA A 132 -9.51 -4.62 9.73
CA ALA A 132 -8.91 -3.98 10.89
C ALA A 132 -7.62 -3.29 10.47
N SER A 133 -7.38 -2.09 10.97
CA SER A 133 -6.23 -1.29 10.54
C SER A 133 -5.74 -0.37 11.64
N ILE A 134 -4.45 -0.11 11.65
CA ILE A 134 -3.78 0.78 12.59
C ILE A 134 -3.69 2.17 11.93
N PRO A 135 -4.32 3.21 12.51
CA PRO A 135 -4.13 4.57 12.04
C PRO A 135 -2.73 5.06 12.41
N MET A 136 -2.06 5.68 11.46
CA MET A 136 -0.75 6.29 11.64
C MET A 136 -0.81 7.77 11.28
N PHE A 137 -0.34 8.60 12.19
CA PHE A 137 -0.22 10.04 12.00
C PHE A 137 1.23 10.43 12.18
N VAL A 138 1.79 11.11 11.19
CA VAL A 138 3.15 11.66 11.27
C VAL A 138 3.05 13.16 11.18
N THR A 139 3.62 13.86 12.16
CA THR A 139 3.70 15.32 12.13
C THR A 139 5.17 15.72 12.25
N VAL A 140 5.64 16.52 11.32
CA VAL A 140 6.99 17.10 11.33
C VAL A 140 6.88 18.59 11.56
N ASN A 141 7.60 19.06 12.59
CA ASN A 141 7.70 20.48 12.91
C ASN A 141 9.10 20.97 12.53
N ASP A 142 9.21 21.75 11.48
CA ASP A 142 10.44 22.49 11.14
C ASP A 142 10.46 23.83 11.87
N SER A 143 11.07 23.84 13.04
CA SER A 143 11.21 25.05 13.88
C SER A 143 12.03 26.16 13.20
N SER A 144 12.87 25.84 12.23
CA SER A 144 13.68 26.80 11.51
C SER A 144 12.90 27.55 10.42
N ARG A 145 11.84 26.93 9.89
CA ARG A 145 10.94 27.54 8.91
C ARG A 145 9.60 27.95 9.52
N GLY A 146 9.34 27.57 10.78
CA GLY A 146 8.05 27.79 11.43
C GLY A 146 6.90 27.04 10.77
N GLN A 147 7.19 25.91 10.13
CA GLN A 147 6.21 25.11 9.39
C GLN A 147 5.94 23.78 10.10
N ALA A 148 4.69 23.37 10.13
CA ALA A 148 4.26 22.06 10.59
C ALA A 148 3.43 21.38 9.51
N ASN A 149 3.85 20.20 9.12
CA ASN A 149 3.14 19.38 8.14
C ASN A 149 2.70 18.06 8.80
N SER A 150 1.62 17.49 8.33
CA SER A 150 1.11 16.22 8.84
C SER A 150 0.67 15.29 7.71
N MET A 151 0.89 14.01 7.91
CA MET A 151 0.56 12.92 6.99
C MET A 151 -0.29 11.89 7.73
N ARG A 152 -1.26 11.33 7.04
CA ARG A 152 -2.21 10.35 7.60
C ARG A 152 -2.21 9.10 6.76
N MET A 153 -2.05 7.96 7.43
CA MET A 153 -2.03 6.65 6.81
C MET A 153 -2.83 5.65 7.64
N ARG A 154 -3.21 4.57 7.01
CA ARG A 154 -3.76 3.37 7.67
C ARG A 154 -2.90 2.19 7.26
N LEU A 155 -2.44 1.44 8.23
CA LEU A 155 -1.63 0.24 8.04
C LEU A 155 -2.50 -1.00 8.31
N ILE A 156 -2.22 -2.11 7.62
CA ILE A 156 -2.77 -3.39 8.05
C ILE A 156 -2.24 -3.75 9.44
N ASP A 157 -3.03 -4.51 10.19
CA ASP A 157 -2.62 -5.05 11.49
C ASP A 157 -1.87 -6.38 11.26
N ASP A 158 -0.54 -6.27 11.05
CA ASP A 158 0.39 -7.39 10.85
C ASP A 158 1.68 -7.14 11.63
N GLU A 159 1.92 -7.94 12.66
CA GLU A 159 3.04 -7.78 13.60
C GLU A 159 4.42 -7.74 12.92
N GLN A 160 4.59 -8.41 11.78
CA GLN A 160 5.88 -8.47 11.08
C GLN A 160 6.09 -7.27 10.16
N LEU A 161 5.01 -6.72 9.57
CA LEU A 161 5.09 -5.66 8.57
C LEU A 161 4.96 -4.26 9.18
N VAL A 162 4.17 -4.11 10.25
CA VAL A 162 3.92 -2.80 10.89
C VAL A 162 5.21 -2.06 11.24
N PRO A 163 6.23 -2.66 11.89
CA PRO A 163 7.46 -1.95 12.22
C PRO A 163 8.14 -1.35 10.98
N SER A 164 8.26 -2.13 9.91
CA SER A 164 8.88 -1.66 8.67
C SER A 164 8.07 -0.57 7.97
N MET A 165 6.74 -0.67 7.96
CA MET A 165 5.87 0.34 7.38
C MET A 165 5.90 1.66 8.15
N VAL A 166 5.91 1.60 9.49
CA VAL A 166 6.01 2.77 10.36
C VAL A 166 7.35 3.48 10.16
N ASP A 167 8.44 2.71 10.13
CA ASP A 167 9.78 3.22 9.93
C ASP A 167 9.92 3.91 8.55
N CYS A 168 9.44 3.29 7.49
CA CYS A 168 9.44 3.88 6.14
C CYS A 168 8.61 5.17 6.09
N GLY A 169 7.40 5.18 6.63
CA GLY A 169 6.52 6.35 6.61
C GLY A 169 7.09 7.53 7.38
N SER A 170 7.67 7.30 8.55
CA SER A 170 8.26 8.36 9.36
C SER A 170 9.55 8.91 8.77
N SER A 171 10.46 8.04 8.30
CA SER A 171 11.74 8.44 7.71
C SER A 171 11.56 9.23 6.42
N GLN A 172 10.70 8.78 5.55
CA GLN A 172 10.32 9.44 4.31
C GLN A 172 9.81 10.86 4.56
N TYR A 173 8.92 11.04 5.52
CA TYR A 173 8.28 12.32 5.77
C TYR A 173 9.26 13.33 6.39
N CYS A 174 10.12 12.88 7.30
CA CYS A 174 11.18 13.73 7.83
C CYS A 174 12.12 14.24 6.74
N GLU A 175 12.37 13.45 5.70
CA GLU A 175 13.23 13.87 4.60
C GLU A 175 12.54 14.88 3.67
N GLN A 176 11.27 14.67 3.32
CA GLN A 176 10.51 15.59 2.48
C GLN A 176 10.46 17.01 3.05
N ASP A 177 10.22 17.13 4.35
CA ASP A 177 10.05 18.42 5.00
C ASP A 177 11.36 19.07 5.42
N CYS A 178 12.32 18.28 5.92
CA CYS A 178 13.55 18.82 6.51
C CYS A 178 14.74 18.78 5.57
N GLY A 179 14.68 18.03 4.47
CA GLY A 179 15.77 17.77 3.53
C GLY A 179 16.86 16.85 4.11
N PRO A 180 17.75 16.32 3.26
CA PRO A 180 18.71 15.29 3.62
C PRO A 180 19.73 15.70 4.67
N GLN A 181 20.01 16.98 4.82
CA GLN A 181 20.98 17.47 5.81
C GLN A 181 20.42 17.63 7.22
N ARG A 182 19.09 17.54 7.43
CA ARG A 182 18.43 17.84 8.71
C ARG A 182 17.86 16.61 9.44
N ARG A 183 18.26 15.40 9.09
CA ARG A 183 17.82 14.13 9.71
C ARG A 183 17.91 14.05 11.23
N ARG A 184 18.64 14.97 11.88
CA ARG A 184 18.95 14.89 13.33
C ARG A 184 17.89 15.49 14.25
N TYR A 185 16.85 16.15 13.76
CA TYR A 185 15.96 16.97 14.61
C TYR A 185 14.45 16.76 14.41
N GLY A 186 14.03 15.79 13.60
CA GLY A 186 12.62 15.43 13.46
C GLY A 186 12.12 14.62 14.67
N LYS A 187 11.07 15.06 15.33
CA LYS A 187 10.34 14.26 16.32
C LYS A 187 9.11 13.68 15.65
N ALA A 188 9.07 12.37 15.45
CA ALA A 188 7.85 11.65 15.10
C ALA A 188 7.10 11.29 16.39
N ALA A 189 5.83 11.66 16.50
CA ALA A 189 4.97 11.26 17.60
C ALA A 189 4.03 10.15 17.10
N PHE A 190 4.09 9.00 17.73
CA PHE A 190 3.18 7.88 17.47
C PHE A 190 2.09 7.89 18.53
N TYR A 191 0.84 7.89 18.11
CA TYR A 191 -0.31 7.71 19.00
C TYR A 191 -0.91 6.33 18.72
N HIS A 192 -0.81 5.44 19.71
CA HIS A 192 -1.62 4.23 19.80
C HIS A 192 -2.91 4.58 20.54
N TYR A 193 -4.05 4.23 19.93
CA TYR A 193 -5.35 4.16 20.60
C TYR A 193 -5.78 2.70 20.66
#